data_9020faa846661fb11b07e7c6206fc07a
#
_entry.id   9020faa846661fb11b07e7c6206fc07a
#
_cell.length_a   1.000
_cell.length_b   1.000
_cell.length_c   1.000
_cell.angle_alpha   90.00
_cell.angle_beta   90.00
_cell.angle_gamma   90.00
#
_symmetry.space_group_name_H-M   'P 1'
#
loop_
_entity.id
_entity.type
_entity.pdbx_description
1 polymer ?
#
loop_
_entity_poly.entity_id
_entity_poly.type
_entity_poly.pdbx_seq_one_letter_code
_entity_poly.pdbx_strand_id
1 'polypeptide(L)'
;MSDKNKEEKVKKIIPSKLETGFQQFLYKTIGIHIPEKMTPNQITLIGAIGGLIGIVCAFIAKFNPLFLIGTICGLICHLICDDLDGYVARTRNMTSKAGGYFDLLTDILHITYLIIALAFAGFVSFEIAIFLVPVYALIIFTAMNYVLYLKEFLFPRLGPIETHLFFIVLCIGSMIFDNAVITICGFEIKFADIVFILGGIPMYYEMIRLQIQLFKRLKLKENEDKE
;
A
#
# COMPACT_ATOMS: atom_id res chain seq x y z
N MET A 1 7.12 9.20 42.81
CA MET A 1 7.21 8.23 41.71
C MET A 1 6.00 8.42 40.82
N SER A 2 6.02 9.41 39.98
CA SER A 2 4.97 9.63 38.98
C SER A 2 5.56 10.60 37.97
N ASP A 3 6.06 10.11 36.84
CA ASP A 3 6.24 10.82 35.58
C ASP A 3 7.14 10.01 34.61
N LYS A 4 6.72 8.81 34.23
CA LYS A 4 7.41 8.07 33.17
C LYS A 4 6.39 7.35 32.29
N ASN A 5 5.48 8.06 31.66
CA ASN A 5 4.72 7.55 30.51
C ASN A 5 4.06 8.70 29.74
N LYS A 6 4.82 9.71 29.33
CA LYS A 6 4.45 10.46 28.13
C LYS A 6 4.91 9.61 26.95
N GLU A 7 4.01 8.79 26.41
CA GLU A 7 4.25 8.19 25.11
C GLU A 7 4.57 9.33 24.13
N GLU A 8 5.81 9.39 23.68
CA GLU A 8 6.24 10.34 22.66
C GLU A 8 5.36 10.13 21.43
N LYS A 9 4.56 11.14 21.08
CA LYS A 9 3.66 11.07 19.93
C LYS A 9 4.47 10.92 18.67
N VAL A 10 4.23 9.85 17.91
CA VAL A 10 4.84 9.60 16.61
C VAL A 10 4.43 10.71 15.64
N LYS A 11 5.40 11.38 15.03
CA LYS A 11 5.16 12.44 14.05
C LYS A 11 4.84 11.82 12.70
N LYS A 12 3.61 12.01 12.19
CA LYS A 12 3.20 11.55 10.86
C LYS A 12 3.60 12.58 9.79
N ILE A 13 4.33 12.14 8.77
CA ILE A 13 4.80 12.96 7.65
C ILE A 13 4.24 12.37 6.36
N ILE A 14 3.28 13.07 5.71
CA ILE A 14 2.65 12.66 4.45
C ILE A 14 3.07 13.64 3.36
N PRO A 15 3.96 13.25 2.43
CA PRO A 15 4.42 14.15 1.37
C PRO A 15 3.42 14.28 0.21
N SER A 16 2.48 13.32 0.03
CA SER A 16 1.51 13.33 -1.06
C SER A 16 0.34 14.29 -0.78
N LYS A 17 0.09 15.23 -1.73
CA LYS A 17 -1.10 16.08 -1.70
C LYS A 17 -2.36 15.33 -2.12
N LEU A 18 -2.23 14.32 -2.99
CA LEU A 18 -3.33 13.49 -3.44
C LEU A 18 -3.87 12.67 -2.27
N GLU A 19 -2.99 12.03 -1.53
CA GLU A 19 -3.29 11.29 -0.30
C GLU A 19 -4.06 12.17 0.71
N THR A 20 -3.51 13.34 1.01
CA THR A 20 -4.14 14.26 1.96
C THR A 20 -5.53 14.74 1.51
N GLY A 21 -5.69 15.01 0.21
CA GLY A 21 -6.96 15.44 -0.36
C GLY A 21 -8.04 14.36 -0.29
N PHE A 22 -7.67 13.12 -0.65
CA PHE A 22 -8.56 11.97 -0.61
C PHE A 22 -8.99 11.63 0.83
N GLN A 23 -8.05 11.61 1.76
CA GLN A 23 -8.35 11.39 3.18
C GLN A 23 -9.37 12.42 3.70
N GLN A 24 -9.18 13.71 3.40
CA GLN A 24 -10.11 14.75 3.78
C GLN A 24 -11.51 14.56 3.16
N PHE A 25 -11.56 14.14 1.91
CA PHE A 25 -12.82 13.82 1.24
C PHE A 25 -13.52 12.65 1.93
N LEU A 26 -12.82 11.51 2.14
CA LEU A 26 -13.40 10.34 2.80
C LEU A 26 -13.89 10.64 4.22
N TYR A 27 -13.11 11.38 4.99
CA TYR A 27 -13.47 11.70 6.38
C TYR A 27 -14.75 12.56 6.46
N LYS A 28 -14.92 13.49 5.52
CA LYS A 28 -16.10 14.37 5.47
C LYS A 28 -17.36 13.70 4.91
N THR A 29 -17.19 12.70 4.04
CA THR A 29 -18.31 12.04 3.32
C THR A 29 -18.72 10.74 3.99
N ILE A 30 -17.79 9.82 4.20
CA ILE A 30 -18.05 8.47 4.73
C ILE A 30 -17.75 8.41 6.23
N GLY A 31 -16.63 9.01 6.67
CA GLY A 31 -16.16 8.91 8.04
C GLY A 31 -17.16 9.34 9.09
N ILE A 32 -17.93 10.38 8.82
CA ILE A 32 -18.97 10.90 9.71
C ILE A 32 -20.19 9.96 9.86
N HIS A 33 -20.38 9.03 8.93
CA HIS A 33 -21.51 8.09 8.94
C HIS A 33 -21.14 6.71 9.51
N ILE A 34 -19.87 6.50 9.91
CA ILE A 34 -19.44 5.23 10.48
C ILE A 34 -20.10 5.00 11.84
N PRO A 35 -20.84 3.88 12.04
CA PRO A 35 -21.52 3.59 13.29
C PRO A 35 -20.59 3.68 14.51
N GLU A 36 -21.06 4.27 15.61
CA GLU A 36 -20.23 4.47 16.82
C GLU A 36 -19.66 3.17 17.39
N LYS A 37 -20.39 2.06 17.25
CA LYS A 37 -19.98 0.73 17.74
C LYS A 37 -18.91 0.05 16.87
N MET A 38 -18.66 0.55 15.66
CA MET A 38 -17.71 -0.04 14.75
C MET A 38 -16.27 0.31 15.18
N THR A 39 -15.45 -0.72 15.39
CA THR A 39 -14.05 -0.55 15.80
C THR A 39 -13.12 -0.40 14.59
N PRO A 40 -11.93 0.23 14.74
CA PRO A 40 -10.94 0.31 13.66
C PRO A 40 -10.63 -1.06 13.05
N ASN A 41 -10.32 -2.06 13.88
CA ASN A 41 -9.96 -3.41 13.40
C ASN A 41 -11.10 -4.10 12.62
N GLN A 42 -12.36 -3.76 12.88
CA GLN A 42 -13.48 -4.25 12.06
C GLN A 42 -13.47 -3.63 10.67
N ILE A 43 -13.10 -2.35 10.56
CA ILE A 43 -12.99 -1.65 9.28
C ILE A 43 -11.81 -2.24 8.49
N THR A 44 -10.64 -2.40 9.11
CA THR A 44 -9.47 -3.08 8.52
C THR A 44 -9.85 -4.48 8.01
N LEU A 45 -10.61 -5.26 8.81
CA LEU A 45 -11.07 -6.60 8.41
C LEU A 45 -11.99 -6.56 7.18
N ILE A 46 -12.91 -5.60 7.10
CA ILE A 46 -13.78 -5.42 5.92
C ILE A 46 -12.93 -5.11 4.69
N GLY A 47 -11.95 -4.21 4.81
CA GLY A 47 -10.99 -3.90 3.77
C GLY A 47 -10.18 -5.12 3.33
N ALA A 48 -9.68 -5.90 4.29
CA ALA A 48 -8.94 -7.13 4.02
C ALA A 48 -9.78 -8.19 3.28
N ILE A 49 -11.05 -8.36 3.67
CA ILE A 49 -11.97 -9.28 2.98
C ILE A 49 -12.26 -8.77 1.56
N GLY A 50 -12.54 -7.48 1.39
CA GLY A 50 -12.75 -6.86 0.08
C GLY A 50 -11.52 -7.03 -0.82
N GLY A 51 -10.32 -6.77 -0.28
CA GLY A 51 -9.06 -7.00 -0.95
C GLY A 51 -8.84 -8.46 -1.34
N LEU A 52 -9.14 -9.41 -0.45
CA LEU A 52 -9.05 -10.85 -0.74
C LEU A 52 -9.99 -11.25 -1.88
N ILE A 53 -11.22 -10.76 -1.89
CA ILE A 53 -12.16 -10.98 -3.01
C ILE A 53 -11.57 -10.42 -4.30
N GLY A 54 -10.97 -9.22 -4.27
CA GLY A 54 -10.29 -8.62 -5.41
C GLY A 54 -9.13 -9.49 -5.93
N ILE A 55 -8.31 -10.07 -5.03
CA ILE A 55 -7.21 -10.98 -5.38
C ILE A 55 -7.76 -12.25 -6.04
N VAL A 56 -8.83 -12.85 -5.49
CA VAL A 56 -9.48 -14.02 -6.09
C VAL A 56 -10.00 -13.68 -7.49
N CYS A 57 -10.63 -12.51 -7.66
CA CYS A 57 -11.06 -12.02 -8.96
C CYS A 57 -9.90 -11.85 -9.94
N ALA A 58 -8.75 -11.30 -9.49
CA ALA A 58 -7.55 -11.19 -10.32
C ALA A 58 -7.05 -12.58 -10.77
N PHE A 59 -7.05 -13.57 -9.87
CA PHE A 59 -6.62 -14.92 -10.17
C PHE A 59 -7.50 -15.60 -11.22
N ILE A 60 -8.84 -15.49 -11.09
CA ILE A 60 -9.80 -16.08 -12.04
C ILE A 60 -9.98 -15.25 -13.31
N ALA A 61 -9.42 -14.05 -13.38
CA ALA A 61 -9.40 -13.21 -14.59
C ALA A 61 -8.65 -13.89 -15.76
N LYS A 62 -7.83 -14.92 -15.47
CA LYS A 62 -7.28 -15.82 -16.48
C LYS A 62 -8.33 -16.41 -17.41
N PHE A 63 -9.54 -16.67 -16.92
CA PHE A 63 -10.63 -17.28 -17.70
C PHE A 63 -11.48 -16.22 -18.42
N ASN A 64 -11.62 -15.03 -17.83
CA ASN A 64 -12.33 -13.91 -18.43
C ASN A 64 -11.81 -12.58 -17.83
N PRO A 65 -11.21 -11.69 -18.64
CA PRO A 65 -10.66 -10.41 -18.17
C PRO A 65 -11.68 -9.51 -17.44
N LEU A 66 -12.98 -9.70 -17.64
CA LEU A 66 -14.02 -8.94 -16.92
C LEU A 66 -14.00 -9.15 -15.41
N PHE A 67 -13.40 -10.24 -14.90
CA PHE A 67 -13.18 -10.42 -13.47
C PHE A 67 -12.24 -9.34 -12.87
N LEU A 68 -11.43 -8.65 -13.68
CA LEU A 68 -10.66 -7.51 -13.22
C LEU A 68 -11.52 -6.36 -12.69
N ILE A 69 -12.80 -6.28 -13.07
CA ILE A 69 -13.77 -5.34 -12.45
C ILE A 69 -13.92 -5.66 -10.95
N GLY A 70 -14.02 -6.94 -10.59
CA GLY A 70 -14.04 -7.38 -9.19
C GLY A 70 -12.74 -7.05 -8.46
N THR A 71 -11.59 -7.14 -9.15
CA THR A 71 -10.30 -6.72 -8.62
C THR A 71 -10.28 -5.21 -8.32
N ILE A 72 -10.78 -4.39 -9.24
CA ILE A 72 -10.89 -2.94 -9.06
C ILE A 72 -11.81 -2.61 -7.87
N CYS A 73 -12.96 -3.26 -7.75
CA CYS A 73 -13.85 -3.07 -6.61
C CYS A 73 -13.17 -3.46 -5.28
N GLY A 74 -12.41 -4.55 -5.26
CA GLY A 74 -11.64 -4.99 -4.10
C GLY A 74 -10.56 -3.99 -3.70
N LEU A 75 -9.81 -3.45 -4.67
CA LEU A 75 -8.82 -2.40 -4.47
C LEU A 75 -9.43 -1.13 -3.86
N ILE A 76 -10.55 -0.68 -4.40
CA ILE A 76 -11.27 0.51 -3.91
C ILE A 76 -11.78 0.27 -2.48
N CYS A 77 -12.36 -0.91 -2.21
CA CYS A 77 -12.84 -1.28 -0.88
C CYS A 77 -11.69 -1.28 0.14
N HIS A 78 -10.55 -1.90 -0.21
CA HIS A 78 -9.37 -1.96 0.65
C HIS A 78 -8.85 -0.55 0.96
N LEU A 79 -8.62 0.28 -0.06
CA LEU A 79 -8.12 1.65 0.08
C LEU A 79 -9.02 2.53 0.97
N ILE A 80 -10.35 2.44 0.78
CA ILE A 80 -11.31 3.20 1.58
C ILE A 80 -11.28 2.77 3.04
N CYS A 81 -11.24 1.47 3.29
CA CYS A 81 -11.24 0.93 4.64
C CYS A 81 -9.93 1.25 5.39
N ASP A 82 -8.79 1.18 4.73
CA ASP A 82 -7.47 1.53 5.26
C ASP A 82 -7.43 2.98 5.77
N ASP A 83 -7.89 3.94 4.98
CA ASP A 83 -7.97 5.34 5.41
C ASP A 83 -8.98 5.58 6.54
N LEU A 84 -10.12 4.88 6.51
CA LEU A 84 -11.19 5.06 7.48
C LEU A 84 -10.89 4.42 8.84
N ASP A 85 -10.17 3.31 8.91
CA ASP A 85 -9.84 2.68 10.19
C ASP A 85 -8.88 3.57 11.00
N GLY A 86 -7.87 4.15 10.34
CA GLY A 86 -6.98 5.12 10.95
C GLY A 86 -7.72 6.41 11.37
N TYR A 87 -8.73 6.84 10.60
CA TYR A 87 -9.59 7.97 11.00
C TYR A 87 -10.37 7.64 12.28
N VAL A 88 -11.06 6.50 12.33
CA VAL A 88 -11.84 6.06 13.49
C VAL A 88 -10.93 5.84 14.71
N ALA A 89 -9.76 5.22 14.53
CA ALA A 89 -8.80 5.01 15.59
C ALA A 89 -8.38 6.33 16.25
N ARG A 90 -8.10 7.36 15.46
CA ARG A 90 -7.67 8.67 15.97
C ARG A 90 -8.80 9.48 16.58
N THR A 91 -9.96 9.55 15.92
CA THR A 91 -11.09 10.38 16.37
C THR A 91 -11.78 9.84 17.62
N ARG A 92 -11.76 8.52 17.81
CA ARG A 92 -12.38 7.85 18.97
C ARG A 92 -11.38 7.43 20.06
N ASN A 93 -10.09 7.83 19.94
CA ASN A 93 -9.02 7.45 20.88
C ASN A 93 -8.87 5.91 21.03
N MET A 94 -9.03 5.17 19.93
CA MET A 94 -8.93 3.71 19.87
C MET A 94 -7.63 3.24 19.22
N THR A 95 -6.61 4.07 19.15
CA THR A 95 -5.30 3.72 18.58
C THR A 95 -4.64 2.62 19.39
N SER A 96 -4.12 1.58 18.72
CA SER A 96 -3.40 0.49 19.38
C SER A 96 -2.24 -0.01 18.52
N LYS A 97 -1.18 -0.52 19.18
CA LYS A 97 -0.03 -1.11 18.48
C LYS A 97 -0.44 -2.36 17.69
N ALA A 98 -1.35 -3.17 18.25
CA ALA A 98 -1.86 -4.36 17.58
C ALA A 98 -2.70 -4.01 16.35
N GLY A 99 -3.52 -2.94 16.41
CA GLY A 99 -4.28 -2.43 15.27
C GLY A 99 -3.38 -1.98 14.15
N GLY A 100 -2.39 -1.13 14.44
CA GLY A 100 -1.43 -0.68 13.42
C GLY A 100 -0.58 -1.82 12.83
N TYR A 101 -0.25 -2.85 13.61
CA TYR A 101 0.41 -4.04 13.06
C TYR A 101 -0.51 -4.83 12.13
N PHE A 102 -1.78 -5.02 12.51
CA PHE A 102 -2.76 -5.74 11.70
C PHE A 102 -3.01 -5.03 10.37
N ASP A 103 -3.16 -3.72 10.39
CA ASP A 103 -3.31 -2.84 9.25
C ASP A 103 -2.14 -2.99 8.25
N LEU A 104 -0.92 -2.73 8.69
CA LEU A 104 0.28 -2.88 7.84
C LEU A 104 0.48 -4.31 7.30
N LEU A 105 0.11 -5.33 8.08
CA LEU A 105 0.18 -6.72 7.62
C LEU A 105 -0.81 -6.98 6.48
N THR A 106 -2.05 -6.48 6.59
CA THR A 106 -3.06 -6.64 5.54
C THR A 106 -2.64 -5.94 4.26
N ASP A 107 -2.04 -4.74 4.35
CA ASP A 107 -1.52 -3.99 3.22
C ASP A 107 -0.44 -4.76 2.45
N ILE A 108 0.57 -5.27 3.18
CA ILE A 108 1.67 -6.03 2.58
C ILE A 108 1.13 -7.27 1.87
N LEU A 109 0.24 -8.01 2.55
CA LEU A 109 -0.35 -9.23 1.99
C LEU A 109 -1.21 -8.91 0.76
N HIS A 110 -2.03 -7.84 0.83
CA HIS A 110 -2.91 -7.45 -0.26
C HIS A 110 -2.11 -7.17 -1.54
N ILE A 111 -1.15 -6.25 -1.50
CA ILE A 111 -0.36 -5.87 -2.68
C ILE A 111 0.50 -7.05 -3.17
N THR A 112 1.12 -7.81 -2.26
CA THR A 112 1.93 -8.97 -2.61
C THR A 112 1.11 -10.02 -3.38
N TYR A 113 -0.02 -10.44 -2.82
CA TYR A 113 -0.85 -11.47 -3.46
C TYR A 113 -1.57 -10.97 -4.70
N LEU A 114 -1.88 -9.66 -4.78
CA LEU A 114 -2.42 -9.09 -6.01
C LEU A 114 -1.43 -9.19 -7.18
N ILE A 115 -0.16 -8.84 -6.96
CA ILE A 115 0.90 -8.97 -7.98
C ILE A 115 1.03 -10.44 -8.41
N ILE A 116 1.08 -11.35 -7.44
CA ILE A 116 1.15 -12.79 -7.71
C ILE A 116 -0.06 -13.27 -8.52
N ALA A 117 -1.28 -12.86 -8.15
CA ALA A 117 -2.50 -13.26 -8.83
C ALA A 117 -2.54 -12.77 -10.29
N LEU A 118 -2.12 -11.52 -10.54
CA LEU A 118 -2.03 -10.96 -11.90
C LEU A 118 -0.98 -11.69 -12.75
N ALA A 119 0.14 -12.11 -12.14
CA ALA A 119 1.15 -12.92 -12.84
C ALA A 119 0.61 -14.32 -13.16
N PHE A 120 -0.05 -14.99 -12.21
CA PHE A 120 -0.69 -16.30 -12.45
C PHE A 120 -1.82 -16.23 -13.49
N ALA A 121 -2.57 -15.14 -13.52
CA ALA A 121 -3.59 -14.91 -14.53
C ALA A 121 -3.00 -14.63 -15.92
N GLY A 122 -1.69 -14.38 -16.01
CA GLY A 122 -1.00 -14.17 -17.28
C GLY A 122 -0.99 -12.72 -17.76
N PHE A 123 -1.48 -11.75 -16.96
CA PHE A 123 -1.44 -10.34 -17.33
C PHE A 123 -0.04 -9.75 -17.19
N VAL A 124 0.73 -10.20 -16.23
CA VAL A 124 2.11 -9.75 -15.94
C VAL A 124 3.07 -10.93 -16.11
N SER A 125 4.24 -10.69 -16.65
CA SER A 125 5.29 -11.69 -16.74
C SER A 125 5.86 -12.01 -15.36
N PHE A 126 6.13 -13.30 -15.08
CA PHE A 126 6.64 -13.74 -13.78
C PHE A 126 7.95 -13.06 -13.41
N GLU A 127 8.82 -12.86 -14.39
CA GLU A 127 10.12 -12.22 -14.23
C GLU A 127 9.99 -10.81 -13.68
N ILE A 128 9.00 -10.06 -14.16
CA ILE A 128 8.73 -8.70 -13.69
C ILE A 128 8.06 -8.71 -12.30
N ALA A 129 7.09 -9.61 -12.11
CA ALA A 129 6.39 -9.75 -10.84
C ALA A 129 7.35 -10.06 -9.67
N ILE A 130 8.32 -10.98 -9.86
CA ILE A 130 9.31 -11.35 -8.85
C ILE A 130 10.11 -10.14 -8.37
N PHE A 131 10.49 -9.23 -9.27
CA PHE A 131 11.23 -8.02 -8.87
C PHE A 131 10.36 -7.02 -8.10
N LEU A 132 9.06 -6.95 -8.35
CA LEU A 132 8.18 -5.95 -7.73
C LEU A 132 7.58 -6.39 -6.41
N VAL A 133 7.35 -7.69 -6.21
CA VAL A 133 6.81 -8.23 -4.95
C VAL A 133 7.55 -7.72 -3.70
N PRO A 134 8.89 -7.71 -3.61
CA PRO A 134 9.58 -7.29 -2.40
C PRO A 134 9.57 -5.78 -2.18
N VAL A 135 9.34 -4.96 -3.21
CA VAL A 135 9.50 -3.50 -3.14
C VAL A 135 8.55 -2.89 -2.12
N TYR A 136 7.27 -3.24 -2.19
CA TYR A 136 6.26 -2.71 -1.27
C TYR A 136 6.55 -3.13 0.18
N ALA A 137 6.85 -4.40 0.40
CA ALA A 137 7.21 -4.90 1.72
C ALA A 137 8.45 -4.19 2.30
N LEU A 138 9.47 -3.92 1.48
CA LEU A 138 10.67 -3.21 1.90
C LEU A 138 10.41 -1.73 2.20
N ILE A 139 9.50 -1.07 1.48
CA ILE A 139 9.06 0.30 1.77
C ILE A 139 8.38 0.34 3.16
N ILE A 140 7.42 -0.56 3.41
CA ILE A 140 6.73 -0.65 4.70
C ILE A 140 7.71 -1.00 5.83
N PHE A 141 8.61 -1.98 5.60
CA PHE A 141 9.68 -2.30 6.56
C PHE A 141 10.50 -1.06 6.92
N THR A 142 10.87 -0.25 5.92
CA THR A 142 11.64 0.97 6.15
C THR A 142 10.82 2.00 6.95
N ALA A 143 9.55 2.21 6.62
CA ALA A 143 8.65 3.10 7.36
C ALA A 143 8.48 2.67 8.82
N MET A 144 8.38 1.36 9.09
CA MET A 144 8.34 0.82 10.45
C MET A 144 9.62 1.11 11.23
N ASN A 145 10.79 1.01 10.58
CA ASN A 145 12.07 1.34 11.23
C ASN A 145 12.19 2.84 11.52
N TYR A 146 11.62 3.73 10.70
CA TYR A 146 11.51 5.15 11.05
C TYR A 146 10.70 5.35 12.34
N VAL A 147 9.58 4.64 12.49
CA VAL A 147 8.79 4.71 13.74
C VAL A 147 9.58 4.17 14.92
N LEU A 148 10.24 3.03 14.75
CA LEU A 148 10.96 2.35 15.83
C LEU A 148 12.12 3.20 16.37
N TYR A 149 12.96 3.70 15.47
CA TYR A 149 14.22 4.37 15.85
C TYR A 149 14.11 5.88 15.95
N LEU A 150 13.27 6.52 15.14
CA LEU A 150 13.20 7.98 15.05
C LEU A 150 11.87 8.56 15.55
N LYS A 151 10.89 7.72 15.93
CA LYS A 151 9.54 8.14 16.35
C LYS A 151 8.82 8.98 15.28
N GLU A 152 9.15 8.74 14.01
CA GLU A 152 8.54 9.38 12.86
C GLU A 152 7.88 8.33 11.97
N PHE A 153 6.64 8.56 11.55
CA PHE A 153 6.00 7.74 10.53
C PHE A 153 6.09 8.49 9.20
N LEU A 154 7.05 8.07 8.38
CA LEU A 154 7.32 8.69 7.09
C LEU A 154 6.66 7.88 5.98
N PHE A 155 5.68 8.49 5.31
CA PHE A 155 5.11 7.93 4.09
C PHE A 155 6.06 8.13 2.91
N PRO A 156 6.13 7.16 1.97
CA PRO A 156 6.79 7.38 0.70
C PRO A 156 6.10 8.49 -0.10
N ARG A 157 6.79 9.05 -1.09
CA ARG A 157 6.19 10.06 -1.99
C ARG A 157 5.10 9.47 -2.87
N LEU A 158 5.24 8.19 -3.22
CA LEU A 158 4.20 7.38 -3.84
C LEU A 158 3.52 6.61 -2.70
N GLY A 159 2.37 7.10 -2.27
CA GLY A 159 1.62 6.57 -1.15
C GLY A 159 0.63 5.46 -1.54
N PRO A 160 -0.23 5.05 -0.58
CA PRO A 160 -1.25 4.04 -0.82
C PRO A 160 -2.18 4.36 -1.98
N ILE A 161 -2.65 5.62 -2.10
CA ILE A 161 -3.54 6.03 -3.19
C ILE A 161 -2.87 5.87 -4.55
N GLU A 162 -1.65 6.38 -4.71
CA GLU A 162 -0.92 6.28 -5.97
C GLU A 162 -0.71 4.80 -6.35
N THR A 163 -0.44 3.95 -5.37
CA THR A 163 -0.30 2.51 -5.58
C THR A 163 -1.61 1.87 -6.04
N HIS A 164 -2.73 2.18 -5.39
CA HIS A 164 -4.03 1.62 -5.78
C HIS A 164 -4.48 2.12 -7.16
N LEU A 165 -4.32 3.42 -7.45
CA LEU A 165 -4.60 3.99 -8.77
C LEU A 165 -3.76 3.32 -9.86
N PHE A 166 -2.49 3.06 -9.59
CA PHE A 166 -1.61 2.32 -10.50
C PHE A 166 -2.20 0.95 -10.85
N PHE A 167 -2.63 0.16 -9.86
CA PHE A 167 -3.24 -1.15 -10.12
C PHE A 167 -4.60 -1.05 -10.80
N ILE A 168 -5.40 -0.02 -10.50
CA ILE A 168 -6.69 0.21 -11.19
C ILE A 168 -6.44 0.50 -12.68
N VAL A 169 -5.52 1.40 -13.00
CA VAL A 169 -5.14 1.73 -14.39
C VAL A 169 -4.62 0.48 -15.11
N LEU A 170 -3.80 -0.31 -14.43
CA LEU A 170 -3.29 -1.57 -14.96
C LEU A 170 -4.42 -2.55 -15.27
N CYS A 171 -5.37 -2.74 -14.37
CA CYS A 171 -6.52 -3.62 -14.59
C CYS A 171 -7.39 -3.14 -15.76
N ILE A 172 -7.70 -1.84 -15.83
CA ILE A 172 -8.49 -1.26 -16.94
C ILE A 172 -7.74 -1.44 -18.26
N GLY A 173 -6.47 -1.10 -18.32
CA GLY A 173 -5.67 -1.25 -19.53
C GLY A 173 -5.53 -2.71 -19.96
N SER A 174 -5.37 -3.64 -19.01
CA SER A 174 -5.33 -5.08 -19.32
C SER A 174 -6.64 -5.60 -19.90
N MET A 175 -7.81 -5.06 -19.49
CA MET A 175 -9.09 -5.39 -20.11
C MET A 175 -9.23 -4.85 -21.53
N ILE A 176 -8.68 -3.65 -21.80
CA ILE A 176 -8.81 -2.98 -23.09
C ILE A 176 -7.85 -3.59 -24.12
N PHE A 177 -6.60 -3.82 -23.72
CA PHE A 177 -5.53 -4.25 -24.62
C PHE A 177 -5.39 -5.77 -24.71
N ASP A 178 -6.24 -6.53 -24.04
CA ASP A 178 -6.39 -7.97 -24.04
C ASP A 178 -5.16 -8.74 -24.58
N ASN A 179 -4.15 -8.92 -23.73
CA ASN A 179 -2.92 -9.64 -24.07
C ASN A 179 -2.17 -9.13 -25.32
N ALA A 180 -2.29 -7.83 -25.67
CA ALA A 180 -1.46 -7.24 -26.71
C ALA A 180 0.02 -7.44 -26.36
N VAL A 181 0.67 -8.32 -27.12
CA VAL A 181 2.06 -8.68 -26.96
C VAL A 181 2.88 -7.90 -27.98
N ILE A 182 3.87 -7.16 -27.51
CA ILE A 182 4.89 -6.52 -28.36
C ILE A 182 6.14 -7.38 -28.27
N THR A 183 6.60 -7.92 -29.38
CA THR A 183 7.86 -8.68 -29.41
C THR A 183 9.04 -7.74 -29.65
N ILE A 184 9.93 -7.60 -28.65
CA ILE A 184 11.16 -6.81 -28.73
C ILE A 184 12.34 -7.76 -28.50
N CYS A 185 13.24 -7.87 -29.47
CA CYS A 185 14.43 -8.74 -29.39
C CYS A 185 14.10 -10.20 -28.98
N GLY A 186 12.96 -10.74 -29.41
CA GLY A 186 12.53 -12.10 -29.09
C GLY A 186 11.82 -12.27 -27.74
N PHE A 187 11.64 -11.20 -27.00
CA PHE A 187 10.87 -11.19 -25.74
C PHE A 187 9.44 -10.70 -26.00
N GLU A 188 8.48 -11.45 -25.51
CA GLU A 188 7.07 -11.05 -25.50
C GLU A 188 6.81 -10.15 -24.31
N ILE A 189 6.49 -8.87 -24.57
CA ILE A 189 6.20 -7.85 -23.56
C ILE A 189 4.71 -7.53 -23.61
N LYS A 190 4.03 -7.71 -22.50
CA LYS A 190 2.60 -7.41 -22.34
C LYS A 190 2.38 -5.96 -21.96
N PHE A 191 1.16 -5.43 -22.17
CA PHE A 191 0.78 -4.09 -21.73
C PHE A 191 1.10 -3.89 -20.23
N ALA A 192 0.67 -4.84 -19.39
CA ALA A 192 0.91 -4.74 -17.95
C ALA A 192 2.39 -4.75 -17.57
N ASP A 193 3.26 -5.45 -18.32
CA ASP A 193 4.70 -5.44 -18.10
C ASP A 193 5.28 -4.03 -18.28
N ILE A 194 4.84 -3.32 -19.32
CA ILE A 194 5.26 -1.94 -19.57
C ILE A 194 4.83 -1.03 -18.41
N VAL A 195 3.58 -1.15 -17.98
CA VAL A 195 3.04 -0.37 -16.85
C VAL A 195 3.81 -0.68 -15.57
N PHE A 196 4.10 -1.96 -15.29
CA PHE A 196 4.88 -2.37 -14.13
C PHE A 196 6.32 -1.87 -14.14
N ILE A 197 6.98 -1.86 -15.30
CA ILE A 197 8.33 -1.31 -15.43
C ILE A 197 8.31 0.21 -15.18
N LEU A 198 7.36 0.94 -15.81
CA LEU A 198 7.24 2.38 -15.65
C LEU A 198 6.89 2.80 -14.22
N GLY A 199 6.05 2.04 -13.52
CA GLY A 199 5.70 2.28 -12.12
C GLY A 199 6.74 1.75 -11.14
N GLY A 200 7.38 0.63 -11.46
CA GLY A 200 8.37 -0.04 -10.61
C GLY A 200 9.66 0.76 -10.45
N ILE A 201 10.17 1.36 -11.52
CA ILE A 201 11.41 2.16 -11.48
C ILE A 201 11.31 3.29 -10.42
N PRO A 202 10.30 4.17 -10.42
CA PRO A 202 10.18 5.19 -9.39
C PRO A 202 9.95 4.61 -7.98
N MET A 203 9.26 3.47 -7.85
CA MET A 203 9.09 2.81 -6.56
C MET A 203 10.42 2.25 -6.02
N TYR A 204 11.24 1.63 -6.85
CA TYR A 204 12.59 1.20 -6.48
C TYR A 204 13.48 2.37 -6.06
N TYR A 205 13.43 3.47 -6.83
CA TYR A 205 14.17 4.68 -6.48
C TYR A 205 13.75 5.20 -5.09
N GLU A 206 12.45 5.27 -4.84
CA GLU A 206 11.92 5.75 -3.56
C GLU A 206 12.30 4.81 -2.40
N MET A 207 12.22 3.50 -2.60
CA MET A 207 12.66 2.50 -1.63
C MET A 207 14.14 2.70 -1.25
N ILE A 208 15.01 2.77 -2.23
CA ILE A 208 16.46 2.95 -2.00
C ILE A 208 16.73 4.30 -1.31
N ARG A 209 16.07 5.37 -1.76
CA ARG A 209 16.18 6.70 -1.17
C ARG A 209 15.82 6.69 0.32
N LEU A 210 14.70 6.08 0.68
CA LEU A 210 14.23 6.00 2.08
C LEU A 210 15.20 5.20 2.95
N GLN A 211 15.72 4.08 2.45
CA GLN A 211 16.69 3.27 3.18
C GLN A 211 18.01 4.01 3.42
N ILE A 212 18.54 4.69 2.38
CA ILE A 212 19.76 5.50 2.52
C ILE A 212 19.53 6.66 3.50
N GLN A 213 18.38 7.31 3.45
CA GLN A 213 18.05 8.39 4.37
C GLN A 213 17.98 7.89 5.83
N LEU A 214 17.30 6.76 6.06
CA LEU A 214 17.22 6.17 7.39
C LEU A 214 18.60 5.84 7.94
N PHE A 215 19.43 5.15 7.15
CA PHE A 215 20.79 4.80 7.55
C PHE A 215 21.63 6.03 7.95
N LYS A 216 21.58 7.09 7.13
CA LYS A 216 22.29 8.35 7.44
C LYS A 216 21.81 8.99 8.74
N ARG A 217 20.51 9.03 8.98
CA ARG A 217 19.92 9.61 10.19
C ARG A 217 20.24 8.80 11.45
N LEU A 218 20.25 7.48 11.35
CA LEU A 218 20.66 6.62 12.47
C LEU A 218 22.12 6.83 12.83
N LYS A 219 23.00 6.93 11.83
CA LYS A 219 24.43 7.19 12.06
C LYS A 219 24.69 8.56 12.72
N LEU A 220 23.93 9.59 12.34
CA LEU A 220 24.02 10.91 12.98
C LEU A 220 23.59 10.82 14.45
N LYS A 221 22.47 10.17 14.72
CA LYS A 221 21.97 10.00 16.10
C LYS A 221 22.95 9.22 16.98
N GLU A 222 23.56 8.15 16.46
CA GLU A 222 24.58 7.39 17.20
C GLU A 222 25.83 8.22 17.55
N ASN A 223 26.15 9.21 16.73
CA ASN A 223 27.28 10.11 17.01
C ASN A 223 26.91 11.15 18.08
N GLU A 224 25.68 11.71 18.04
CA GLU A 224 25.17 12.62 19.08
C GLU A 224 25.06 11.94 20.44
N ASP A 225 24.69 10.66 20.50
CA ASP A 225 24.61 9.89 21.76
C ASP A 225 25.99 9.55 22.36
N LYS A 226 27.08 9.76 21.62
CA LYS A 226 28.46 9.50 22.07
C LYS A 226 29.22 10.76 22.54
N GLU A 227 28.73 11.96 22.25
CA GLU A 227 29.23 13.24 22.70
C GLU A 227 28.54 13.66 24.02
#